data_50e9039b1b88787472debe89968a2819
#
_entry.id   50e9039b1b88787472debe89968a2819
#
_cell.length_a   1.000
_cell.length_b   1.000
_cell.length_c   1.000
_cell.angle_alpha   90.00
_cell.angle_beta   90.00
_cell.angle_gamma   90.00
#
_symmetry.space_group_name_H-M   'P 1'
#
loop_
_entity.id
_entity.type
_entity.pdbx_description
1 polymer ?
#
loop_
_entity_poly.entity_id
_entity_poly.type
_entity_poly.pdbx_seq_one_letter_code
_entity_poly.pdbx_strand_id
1 'polypeptide(L)'
;MANTSNLVSSPATSAWTAHVTVATVVQREDRFLLLEEHSEGFSHTVFNQPAGHVEAGETLIQAAIRETLEETAWRVEITDLLGIYSYTPPMFPDRTYYRFCFLANALEDTKQTLDDGIVQAHWMTLDELQLSARARSPLVIRVIEDALVGKKYPVDLIYEHPFAQVSNSPFTA
;
A
#
# COMPACT_ATOMS: atom_id res chain seq x y z
N MET A 1 0.29 33.66 -52.64
CA MET A 1 1.31 32.84 -51.97
C MET A 1 0.86 32.68 -50.54
N ALA A 2 0.28 31.54 -50.21
CA ALA A 2 -0.22 31.26 -48.88
C ALA A 2 0.87 30.59 -48.09
N ASN A 3 1.25 31.22 -46.95
CA ASN A 3 2.27 30.71 -46.04
C ASN A 3 1.58 29.78 -45.02
N THR A 4 1.66 28.49 -45.26
CA THR A 4 1.20 27.46 -44.30
C THR A 4 2.28 27.27 -43.25
N SER A 5 2.11 27.94 -42.12
CA SER A 5 2.90 27.66 -40.90
C SER A 5 2.49 26.29 -40.35
N ASN A 6 3.37 25.31 -40.50
CA ASN A 6 3.30 24.03 -39.82
C ASN A 6 3.49 24.25 -38.33
N LEU A 7 2.40 24.19 -37.58
CA LEU A 7 2.46 24.03 -36.12
C LEU A 7 2.94 22.60 -35.81
N VAL A 8 4.23 22.46 -35.54
CA VAL A 8 4.79 21.23 -34.95
C VAL A 8 4.23 21.15 -33.55
N SER A 9 3.26 20.28 -33.34
CA SER A 9 2.80 19.93 -31.99
C SER A 9 3.95 19.22 -31.28
N SER A 10 4.53 19.86 -30.26
CA SER A 10 5.45 19.20 -29.33
C SER A 10 4.75 17.99 -28.72
N PRO A 11 5.40 16.82 -28.65
CA PRO A 11 4.80 15.69 -27.92
C PRO A 11 4.54 16.12 -26.49
N ALA A 12 3.30 15.96 -26.03
CA ALA A 12 2.96 16.16 -24.64
C ALA A 12 3.81 15.17 -23.82
N THR A 13 4.82 15.68 -23.12
CA THR A 13 5.54 14.88 -22.12
C THR A 13 4.52 14.50 -21.06
N SER A 14 4.15 13.22 -20.99
CA SER A 14 3.30 12.74 -19.92
C SER A 14 3.96 13.11 -18.59
N ALA A 15 3.23 13.80 -17.73
CA ALA A 15 3.74 14.11 -16.40
C ALA A 15 4.08 12.79 -15.68
N TRP A 16 5.24 12.75 -15.03
CA TRP A 16 5.60 11.61 -14.19
C TRP A 16 4.57 11.47 -13.06
N THR A 17 4.11 10.26 -12.83
CA THR A 17 3.09 9.96 -11.81
C THR A 17 3.68 9.00 -10.77
N ALA A 18 3.57 9.33 -9.49
CA ALA A 18 3.93 8.43 -8.42
C ALA A 18 2.79 7.43 -8.15
N HIS A 19 3.15 6.23 -7.70
CA HIS A 19 2.21 5.26 -7.17
C HIS A 19 1.97 5.55 -5.68
N VAL A 20 0.75 5.90 -5.31
CA VAL A 20 0.36 6.07 -3.91
C VAL A 20 -0.21 4.75 -3.41
N THR A 21 0.42 4.18 -2.38
CA THR A 21 0.03 2.91 -1.77
C THR A 21 -0.07 3.04 -0.27
N VAL A 22 -0.82 2.14 0.33
CA VAL A 22 -0.90 1.95 1.79
C VAL A 22 -0.30 0.61 2.17
N ALA A 23 0.09 0.46 3.42
CA ALA A 23 0.45 -0.83 4.02
C ALA A 23 0.09 -0.81 5.51
N THR A 24 -0.21 -1.98 6.04
CA THR A 24 -0.60 -2.12 7.44
C THR A 24 0.35 -3.07 8.17
N VAL A 25 0.93 -2.61 9.27
CA VAL A 25 1.70 -3.42 10.20
C VAL A 25 0.77 -3.80 11.34
N VAL A 26 0.36 -5.06 11.36
CA VAL A 26 -0.50 -5.62 12.40
C VAL A 26 0.37 -6.52 13.27
N GLN A 27 0.50 -6.18 14.54
CA GLN A 27 1.33 -6.92 15.48
C GLN A 27 0.46 -7.66 16.50
N ARG A 28 0.86 -8.90 16.83
CA ARG A 28 0.33 -9.69 17.93
C ARG A 28 1.51 -10.35 18.64
N GLU A 29 1.78 -9.94 19.87
CA GLU A 29 2.96 -10.35 20.62
C GLU A 29 4.25 -10.03 19.83
N ASP A 30 5.06 -11.04 19.48
CA ASP A 30 6.28 -10.92 18.70
C ASP A 30 6.08 -11.20 17.20
N ARG A 31 4.81 -11.40 16.75
CA ARG A 31 4.45 -11.78 15.39
C ARG A 31 3.74 -10.67 14.66
N PHE A 32 3.99 -10.63 13.35
CA PHE A 32 3.41 -9.68 12.41
C PHE A 32 2.57 -10.43 11.37
N LEU A 33 1.42 -9.86 11.04
CA LEU A 33 0.58 -10.37 9.96
C LEU A 33 1.22 -10.02 8.63
N LEU A 34 1.60 -11.06 7.89
CA LEU A 34 2.18 -10.97 6.57
C LEU A 34 1.37 -11.83 5.61
N LEU A 35 1.38 -11.48 4.35
CA LEU A 35 0.83 -12.30 3.29
C LEU A 35 1.94 -12.95 2.47
N GLU A 36 1.68 -14.17 1.99
CA GLU A 36 2.45 -14.84 0.97
C GLU A 36 1.75 -14.66 -0.36
N GLU A 37 2.44 -14.10 -1.35
CA GLU A 37 1.85 -13.70 -2.63
C GLU A 37 2.73 -14.08 -3.83
N HIS A 38 2.08 -14.26 -4.98
CA HIS A 38 2.74 -14.23 -6.27
C HIS A 38 2.92 -12.78 -6.70
N SER A 39 4.16 -12.36 -6.98
CA SER A 39 4.46 -10.97 -7.32
C SER A 39 5.25 -10.87 -8.61
N GLU A 40 4.94 -9.86 -9.43
CA GLU A 40 5.63 -9.57 -10.69
C GLU A 40 7.15 -9.45 -10.45
N GLY A 41 7.93 -10.14 -11.30
CA GLY A 41 9.38 -10.13 -11.23
C GLY A 41 10.01 -11.20 -10.32
N PHE A 42 9.20 -12.01 -9.65
CA PHE A 42 9.68 -13.12 -8.82
C PHE A 42 9.25 -14.47 -9.37
N SER A 43 10.15 -15.46 -9.33
CA SER A 43 9.87 -16.84 -9.75
C SER A 43 9.30 -17.73 -8.62
N HIS A 44 9.20 -17.16 -7.42
CA HIS A 44 8.70 -17.81 -6.21
C HIS A 44 7.78 -16.83 -5.46
N THR A 45 7.01 -17.33 -4.52
CA THR A 45 6.18 -16.50 -3.67
C THR A 45 7.02 -15.67 -2.71
N VAL A 46 6.55 -14.48 -2.40
CA VAL A 46 7.24 -13.53 -1.51
C VAL A 46 6.35 -13.17 -0.34
N PHE A 47 6.95 -12.64 0.73
CA PHE A 47 6.22 -12.10 1.88
C PHE A 47 6.15 -10.59 1.83
N ASN A 48 4.98 -10.03 2.15
CA ASN A 48 4.71 -8.61 2.20
C ASN A 48 3.79 -8.28 3.39
N GLN A 49 3.72 -7.01 3.79
CA GLN A 49 2.58 -6.54 4.58
C GLN A 49 1.34 -6.52 3.69
N PRO A 50 0.12 -6.58 4.27
CA PRO A 50 -1.09 -6.20 3.55
C PRO A 50 -0.92 -4.79 2.99
N ALA A 51 -1.05 -4.64 1.66
CA ALA A 51 -0.66 -3.40 0.99
C ALA A 51 -1.17 -3.31 -0.44
N GLY A 52 -1.78 -2.19 -0.81
CA GLY A 52 -2.21 -1.94 -2.18
C GLY A 52 -2.35 -0.47 -2.52
N HIS A 53 -2.90 -0.20 -3.69
CA HIS A 53 -3.11 1.15 -4.18
C HIS A 53 -4.31 1.81 -3.52
N VAL A 54 -4.23 3.12 -3.35
CA VAL A 54 -5.38 3.92 -2.96
C VAL A 54 -6.30 4.08 -4.16
N GLU A 55 -7.57 3.76 -3.98
CA GLU A 55 -8.58 3.88 -5.00
C GLU A 55 -9.26 5.26 -5.00
N ALA A 56 -9.91 5.60 -6.12
CA ALA A 56 -10.61 6.87 -6.23
C ALA A 56 -11.79 6.94 -5.25
N GLY A 57 -11.82 7.99 -4.43
CA GLY A 57 -12.92 8.26 -3.50
C GLY A 57 -12.79 7.62 -2.12
N GLU A 58 -11.69 6.93 -1.84
CA GLU A 58 -11.37 6.45 -0.49
C GLU A 58 -10.27 7.27 0.17
N THR A 59 -10.24 7.27 1.49
CA THR A 59 -9.15 7.81 2.29
C THR A 59 -8.01 6.81 2.41
N LEU A 60 -6.81 7.29 2.80
CA LEU A 60 -5.67 6.39 3.06
C LEU A 60 -5.98 5.34 4.13
N ILE A 61 -6.75 5.73 5.16
CA ILE A 61 -7.16 4.80 6.23
C ILE A 61 -8.15 3.77 5.70
N GLN A 62 -9.13 4.18 4.87
CA GLN A 62 -10.08 3.25 4.24
C GLN A 62 -9.37 2.26 3.34
N ALA A 63 -8.43 2.73 2.51
CA ALA A 63 -7.58 1.86 1.69
C ALA A 63 -6.81 0.83 2.54
N ALA A 64 -6.17 1.26 3.62
CA ALA A 64 -5.40 0.37 4.49
C ALA A 64 -6.27 -0.72 5.15
N ILE A 65 -7.48 -0.36 5.58
CA ILE A 65 -8.44 -1.32 6.15
C ILE A 65 -8.94 -2.29 5.09
N ARG A 66 -9.31 -1.80 3.90
CA ARG A 66 -9.79 -2.59 2.76
C ARG A 66 -8.75 -3.61 2.34
N GLU A 67 -7.53 -3.15 1.99
CA GLU A 67 -6.42 -4.02 1.55
C GLU A 67 -6.09 -5.09 2.60
N THR A 68 -6.06 -4.71 3.89
CA THR A 68 -5.79 -5.69 4.96
C THR A 68 -6.87 -6.76 5.01
N LEU A 69 -8.14 -6.38 4.86
CA LEU A 69 -9.25 -7.32 4.89
C LEU A 69 -9.25 -8.25 3.65
N GLU A 70 -9.05 -7.69 2.45
CA GLU A 70 -9.07 -8.41 1.18
C GLU A 70 -7.91 -9.41 1.07
N GLU A 71 -6.71 -9.01 1.48
CA GLU A 71 -5.52 -9.82 1.35
C GLU A 71 -5.27 -10.79 2.52
N THR A 72 -5.87 -10.56 3.70
CA THR A 72 -5.59 -11.39 4.88
C THR A 72 -6.81 -11.99 5.55
N ALA A 73 -8.02 -11.59 5.16
CA ALA A 73 -9.28 -11.87 5.84
C ALA A 73 -9.36 -11.32 7.27
N TRP A 74 -8.42 -10.49 7.72
CA TRP A 74 -8.45 -9.86 9.03
C TRP A 74 -9.09 -8.47 8.99
N ARG A 75 -10.09 -8.25 9.83
CA ARG A 75 -10.54 -6.90 10.19
C ARG A 75 -9.55 -6.29 11.16
N VAL A 76 -9.25 -5.02 10.93
CA VAL A 76 -8.28 -4.28 11.74
C VAL A 76 -8.82 -2.90 12.12
N GLU A 77 -8.26 -2.37 13.20
CA GLU A 77 -8.43 -0.99 13.61
C GLU A 77 -7.09 -0.27 13.47
N ILE A 78 -7.04 0.75 12.63
CA ILE A 78 -5.84 1.59 12.48
C ILE A 78 -5.66 2.42 13.74
N THR A 79 -4.47 2.36 14.34
CA THR A 79 -4.14 3.08 15.58
C THR A 79 -3.27 4.30 15.35
N ASP A 80 -2.24 4.16 14.52
CA ASP A 80 -1.23 5.20 14.30
C ASP A 80 -0.72 5.18 12.85
N LEU A 81 -0.15 6.29 12.39
CA LEU A 81 0.70 6.32 11.20
C LEU A 81 2.12 5.91 11.63
N LEU A 82 2.67 4.86 11.02
CA LEU A 82 4.06 4.47 11.24
C LEU A 82 5.03 5.39 10.52
N GLY A 83 4.69 5.78 9.29
CA GLY A 83 5.49 6.68 8.46
C GLY A 83 5.15 6.62 6.98
N ILE A 84 5.86 7.45 6.21
CA ILE A 84 5.76 7.50 4.75
C ILE A 84 7.10 7.02 4.18
N TYR A 85 7.05 6.02 3.31
CA TYR A 85 8.23 5.37 2.74
C TYR A 85 8.22 5.52 1.23
N SER A 86 9.36 5.92 0.67
CA SER A 86 9.54 5.97 -0.78
C SER A 86 10.42 4.81 -1.24
N TYR A 87 9.99 4.14 -2.31
CA TYR A 87 10.74 3.04 -2.89
C TYR A 87 10.56 2.96 -4.40
N THR A 88 11.68 2.84 -5.10
CA THR A 88 11.71 2.56 -6.54
C THR A 88 12.34 1.19 -6.74
N PRO A 89 11.58 0.16 -7.14
CA PRO A 89 12.13 -1.17 -7.36
C PRO A 89 13.19 -1.16 -8.47
N PRO A 90 14.35 -1.79 -8.28
CA PRO A 90 15.39 -1.85 -9.31
C PRO A 90 14.92 -2.46 -10.65
N MET A 91 13.96 -3.38 -10.60
CA MET A 91 13.37 -4.00 -11.79
C MET A 91 12.40 -3.07 -12.54
N PHE A 92 11.91 -2.01 -11.89
CA PHE A 92 10.96 -1.05 -12.44
C PHE A 92 11.40 0.38 -12.11
N PRO A 93 12.50 0.88 -12.74
CA PRO A 93 13.10 2.16 -12.38
C PRO A 93 12.21 3.37 -12.62
N ASP A 94 11.19 3.21 -13.44
CA ASP A 94 10.21 4.28 -13.73
C ASP A 94 9.02 4.30 -12.75
N ARG A 95 8.94 3.32 -11.84
CA ARG A 95 7.85 3.19 -10.87
C ARG A 95 8.33 3.57 -9.47
N THR A 96 7.98 4.74 -8.98
CA THR A 96 8.22 5.13 -7.59
C THR A 96 6.93 5.03 -6.79
N TYR A 97 7.02 4.31 -5.69
CA TYR A 97 5.93 4.15 -4.74
C TYR A 97 6.14 5.07 -3.55
N TYR A 98 5.10 5.82 -3.18
CA TYR A 98 4.99 6.48 -1.88
C TYR A 98 3.99 5.69 -1.06
N ARG A 99 4.50 5.00 -0.03
CA ARG A 99 3.74 4.08 0.80
C ARG A 99 3.46 4.70 2.16
N PHE A 100 2.20 4.88 2.49
CA PHE A 100 1.74 5.25 3.81
C PHE A 100 1.59 3.98 4.64
N CYS A 101 2.45 3.79 5.64
CA CYS A 101 2.39 2.61 6.50
C CYS A 101 1.69 2.95 7.81
N PHE A 102 0.73 2.12 8.20
CA PHE A 102 -0.05 2.27 9.41
C PHE A 102 0.24 1.15 10.40
N LEU A 103 0.07 1.45 11.70
CA LEU A 103 -0.02 0.45 12.76
C LEU A 103 -1.49 0.12 12.98
N ALA A 104 -1.79 -1.15 13.24
CA ALA A 104 -3.16 -1.58 13.47
C ALA A 104 -3.26 -2.72 14.48
N ASN A 105 -4.40 -2.77 15.16
CA ASN A 105 -4.81 -3.90 15.99
C ASN A 105 -5.63 -4.89 15.16
N ALA A 106 -5.34 -6.18 15.29
CA ALA A 106 -6.18 -7.23 14.73
C ALA A 106 -7.47 -7.36 15.55
N LEU A 107 -8.63 -7.32 14.89
CA LEU A 107 -9.94 -7.46 15.54
C LEU A 107 -10.50 -8.87 15.35
N GLU A 108 -10.75 -9.27 14.09
CA GLU A 108 -11.49 -10.49 13.76
C GLU A 108 -10.93 -11.12 12.48
N ASP A 109 -10.77 -12.43 12.50
CA ASP A 109 -10.51 -13.22 11.29
C ASP A 109 -11.87 -13.65 10.68
N THR A 110 -12.22 -13.02 9.58
CA THR A 110 -13.52 -13.21 8.92
C THR A 110 -13.63 -14.51 8.14
N LYS A 111 -12.49 -15.16 7.86
CA LYS A 111 -12.42 -16.37 7.01
C LYS A 111 -12.93 -16.17 5.58
N GLN A 112 -13.00 -14.92 5.11
CA GLN A 112 -13.36 -14.67 3.71
C GLN A 112 -12.30 -15.18 2.75
N THR A 113 -12.68 -15.30 1.48
CA THR A 113 -11.74 -15.59 0.39
C THR A 113 -10.77 -14.44 0.24
N LEU A 114 -9.49 -14.77 0.07
CA LEU A 114 -8.44 -13.79 -0.19
C LEU A 114 -8.43 -13.39 -1.66
N ASP A 115 -7.85 -12.25 -1.94
CA ASP A 115 -7.69 -11.74 -3.30
C ASP A 115 -6.83 -12.64 -4.19
N ASP A 116 -7.04 -12.52 -5.49
CA ASP A 116 -6.27 -13.25 -6.50
C ASP A 116 -4.77 -12.95 -6.37
N GLY A 117 -3.97 -14.02 -6.43
CA GLY A 117 -2.51 -13.93 -6.28
C GLY A 117 -2.01 -14.06 -4.84
N ILE A 118 -2.88 -13.93 -3.85
CA ILE A 118 -2.56 -14.20 -2.44
C ILE A 118 -2.65 -15.70 -2.18
N VAL A 119 -1.59 -16.28 -1.64
CA VAL A 119 -1.53 -17.71 -1.29
C VAL A 119 -2.11 -17.92 0.09
N GLN A 120 -1.61 -17.16 1.07
CA GLN A 120 -2.02 -17.29 2.47
C GLN A 120 -1.55 -16.10 3.31
N ALA A 121 -2.29 -15.81 4.39
CA ALA A 121 -1.86 -14.92 5.46
C ALA A 121 -1.13 -15.70 6.57
N HIS A 122 -0.03 -15.14 7.08
CA HIS A 122 0.83 -15.75 8.09
C HIS A 122 1.08 -14.80 9.26
N TRP A 123 1.18 -15.35 10.45
CA TRP A 123 1.74 -14.64 11.61
C TRP A 123 3.20 -15.06 11.79
N MET A 124 4.14 -14.17 11.43
CA MET A 124 5.58 -14.43 11.43
C MET A 124 6.31 -13.47 12.37
N THR A 125 7.36 -13.98 13.03
CA THR A 125 8.33 -13.11 13.69
C THR A 125 9.24 -12.44 12.65
N LEU A 126 9.94 -11.37 13.07
CA LEU A 126 10.93 -10.73 12.21
C LEU A 126 12.04 -11.71 11.81
N ASP A 127 12.50 -12.55 12.76
CA ASP A 127 13.56 -13.53 12.49
C ASP A 127 13.10 -14.59 11.46
N GLU A 128 11.87 -15.10 11.59
CA GLU A 128 11.30 -16.04 10.60
C GLU A 128 11.25 -15.41 9.19
N LEU A 129 10.84 -14.15 9.10
CA LEU A 129 10.81 -13.40 7.83
C LEU A 129 12.23 -13.23 7.25
N GLN A 130 13.20 -12.81 8.05
CA GLN A 130 14.59 -12.61 7.63
C GLN A 130 15.23 -13.92 7.16
N LEU A 131 15.03 -15.00 7.93
CA LEU A 131 15.54 -16.34 7.60
C LEU A 131 14.93 -16.90 6.31
N SER A 132 13.70 -16.53 5.97
CA SER A 132 13.05 -16.96 4.73
C SER A 132 13.74 -16.42 3.48
N ALA A 133 14.43 -15.27 3.58
CA ALA A 133 14.99 -14.48 2.48
C ALA A 133 13.98 -14.15 1.36
N ARG A 134 12.67 -14.15 1.69
CA ARG A 134 11.57 -13.97 0.74
C ARG A 134 10.79 -12.67 0.93
N ALA A 135 11.35 -11.69 1.64
CA ALA A 135 10.74 -10.38 1.72
C ALA A 135 10.65 -9.74 0.32
N ARG A 136 9.44 -9.29 -0.09
CA ARG A 136 9.19 -8.70 -1.41
C ARG A 136 10.06 -7.48 -1.72
N SER A 137 10.41 -6.73 -0.70
CA SER A 137 11.27 -5.55 -0.79
C SER A 137 11.95 -5.27 0.54
N PRO A 138 13.01 -4.45 0.56
CA PRO A 138 13.63 -4.01 1.81
C PRO A 138 12.65 -3.29 2.76
N LEU A 139 11.57 -2.71 2.24
CA LEU A 139 10.58 -2.02 3.05
C LEU A 139 9.84 -2.97 3.99
N VAL A 140 9.66 -4.25 3.61
CA VAL A 140 8.93 -5.23 4.43
C VAL A 140 9.58 -5.42 5.78
N ILE A 141 10.90 -5.54 5.82
CA ILE A 141 11.67 -5.64 7.05
C ILE A 141 11.75 -4.28 7.75
N ARG A 142 12.05 -3.22 6.99
CA ARG A 142 12.23 -1.87 7.54
C ARG A 142 11.04 -1.35 8.34
N VAL A 143 9.82 -1.55 7.84
CA VAL A 143 8.63 -1.06 8.54
C VAL A 143 8.35 -1.84 9.84
N ILE A 144 8.70 -3.13 9.89
CA ILE A 144 8.63 -3.93 11.11
C ILE A 144 9.65 -3.43 12.14
N GLU A 145 10.90 -3.17 11.72
CA GLU A 145 11.95 -2.61 12.59
C GLU A 145 11.54 -1.24 13.16
N ASP A 146 10.98 -0.36 12.33
CA ASP A 146 10.48 0.94 12.77
C ASP A 146 9.32 0.80 13.78
N ALA A 147 8.43 -0.18 13.61
CA ALA A 147 7.37 -0.49 14.57
C ALA A 147 7.93 -1.01 15.90
N LEU A 148 8.91 -1.91 15.87
CA LEU A 148 9.54 -2.49 17.06
C LEU A 148 10.29 -1.45 17.91
N VAL A 149 10.87 -0.41 17.29
CA VAL A 149 11.48 0.69 18.06
C VAL A 149 10.46 1.72 18.55
N GLY A 150 9.16 1.46 18.37
CA GLY A 150 8.07 2.30 18.87
C GLY A 150 7.83 3.57 18.06
N LYS A 151 8.28 3.62 16.81
CA LYS A 151 8.04 4.74 15.91
C LYS A 151 6.54 4.82 15.57
N LYS A 152 5.93 5.97 15.84
CA LYS A 152 4.52 6.19 15.54
C LYS A 152 4.16 7.67 15.56
N TYR A 153 3.18 8.02 14.79
CA TYR A 153 2.63 9.37 14.67
C TYR A 153 1.09 9.29 14.71
N PRO A 154 0.42 10.30 15.25
CA PRO A 154 -1.04 10.32 15.25
C PRO A 154 -1.58 10.34 13.82
N VAL A 155 -2.68 9.62 13.58
CA VAL A 155 -3.30 9.52 12.23
C VAL A 155 -3.83 10.86 11.72
N ASP A 156 -4.18 11.79 12.60
CA ASP A 156 -4.63 13.14 12.27
C ASP A 156 -3.51 14.06 11.72
N LEU A 157 -2.26 13.57 11.69
CA LEU A 157 -1.20 14.19 10.90
C LEU A 157 -1.56 14.24 9.41
N ILE A 158 -2.41 13.30 8.96
CA ILE A 158 -2.92 13.25 7.60
C ILE A 158 -4.25 14.01 7.57
N TYR A 159 -4.25 15.21 7.02
CA TYR A 159 -5.50 15.93 6.76
C TYR A 159 -6.05 15.49 5.40
N GLU A 160 -7.16 14.77 5.44
CA GLU A 160 -7.93 14.41 4.25
C GLU A 160 -9.18 15.29 4.22
N HIS A 161 -9.24 16.20 3.23
CA HIS A 161 -10.42 17.03 3.05
C HIS A 161 -11.61 16.11 2.77
N PRO A 162 -12.76 16.26 3.47
CA PRO A 162 -13.93 15.46 3.18
C PRO A 162 -14.26 15.59 1.69
N PHE A 163 -14.06 14.51 0.95
CA PHE A 163 -14.58 14.47 -0.41
C PHE A 163 -16.09 14.69 -0.30
N ALA A 164 -16.59 15.72 -0.97
CA ALA A 164 -18.00 15.73 -1.26
C ALA A 164 -18.28 14.38 -1.88
N GLN A 165 -19.01 13.52 -1.16
CA GLN A 165 -19.53 12.31 -1.79
C GLN A 165 -20.17 12.83 -3.06
N VAL A 166 -19.64 12.42 -4.20
CA VAL A 166 -20.24 12.73 -5.50
C VAL A 166 -21.55 11.96 -5.49
N SER A 167 -22.53 12.48 -4.77
CA SER A 167 -23.90 12.17 -5.06
C SER A 167 -24.02 12.51 -6.53
N ASN A 168 -24.43 11.54 -7.35
CA ASN A 168 -24.74 11.68 -8.77
C ASN A 168 -25.63 12.92 -8.98
N SER A 169 -25.06 14.10 -8.91
CA SER A 169 -25.66 15.33 -9.34
C SER A 169 -24.98 15.68 -10.65
N PRO A 170 -25.67 15.55 -11.80
CA PRO A 170 -25.14 16.08 -13.03
C PRO A 170 -24.92 17.58 -12.80
N PHE A 171 -23.72 18.06 -13.13
CA PHE A 171 -23.49 19.48 -13.29
C PHE A 171 -24.53 19.98 -14.30
N THR A 172 -25.61 20.54 -13.80
CA THR A 172 -26.47 21.39 -14.61
C THR A 172 -25.77 22.73 -14.73
N ALA A 173 -25.43 23.02 -15.98
CA ALA A 173 -24.87 24.29 -16.43
C ALA A 173 -25.74 25.49 -16.02
#